data_7881e3df6b3f32fe573e883c9ae337a5
#
_entry.id   7881e3df6b3f32fe573e883c9ae337a5
#
_cell.length_a   1.000
_cell.length_b   1.000
_cell.length_c   1.000
_cell.angle_alpha   90.00
_cell.angle_beta   90.00
_cell.angle_gamma   90.00
#
_symmetry.space_group_name_H-M   'P 1'
#
loop_
_entity.id
_entity.type
_entity.pdbx_description
1 polymer ?
#
loop_
_entity_poly.entity_id
_entity_poly.type
_entity_poly.pdbx_seq_one_letter_code
_entity_poly.pdbx_strand_id
1 'polypeptide(L)'
;LTKNNPILFLCVFLFFSNSIITLVISYLPIYFEDKGFTGSEIGFLLAIGPFIGLFSQPLWGYYSDKYKTVKKTLILCLIGLLISSIFLFNMDAFTSLVIIFAFFFLFMSALGGLGDNLAKKTSMNNHIPFGKIRMWGSLGFACTSLITGKILSIIGIQYLYFPFFIIVAMTIMIGFLLNDASVSDKPIAFKDAAKLAVNKKLIFFLATVMFITTTHRTNDNFIGMYVTDLGGDEGLIGWLWFIGVFSEALVFAFSAYWFRRFQPLTFVIFAGFIYSFRWLFMSIADQPVEIMFLQLTHGICFAVLYVSCLEFLSEIVPDELQSTGHLLFLSISFGLSGIIGALFGGFTLDNYGGSILYEIMGYMALTGTIGLLVFRLFYRLNQHKHAYNS
;
A
#
# COMPACT_ATOMS: atom_id res chain seq x y z
N LEU A 1 -40.02 1.54 -3.79
CA LEU A 1 -38.70 1.28 -3.25
C LEU A 1 -37.64 1.51 -4.33
N THR A 2 -36.93 2.63 -4.22
CA THR A 2 -35.65 3.11 -4.73
C THR A 2 -35.05 2.42 -5.96
N LYS A 3 -34.97 3.19 -7.07
CA LYS A 3 -33.98 2.96 -8.15
C LYS A 3 -32.63 2.62 -7.51
N ASN A 4 -32.13 1.39 -7.75
CA ASN A 4 -30.80 0.96 -7.34
C ASN A 4 -29.81 2.05 -7.75
N ASN A 5 -29.18 2.72 -6.76
CA ASN A 5 -28.14 3.69 -7.04
C ASN A 5 -26.80 2.93 -7.16
N PRO A 6 -26.36 2.58 -8.39
CA PRO A 6 -25.19 1.74 -8.61
C PRO A 6 -23.90 2.35 -8.06
N ILE A 7 -23.87 3.67 -7.96
CA ILE A 7 -22.73 4.42 -7.42
C ILE A 7 -22.65 4.22 -5.90
N LEU A 8 -23.79 4.24 -5.21
CA LEU A 8 -23.84 4.02 -3.77
C LEU A 8 -23.31 2.62 -3.40
N PHE A 9 -23.78 1.58 -4.11
CA PHE A 9 -23.32 0.21 -3.85
C PHE A 9 -21.82 0.05 -4.11
N LEU A 10 -21.29 0.72 -5.14
CA LEU A 10 -19.86 0.72 -5.41
C LEU A 10 -19.07 1.46 -4.31
N CYS A 11 -19.53 2.61 -3.84
CA CYS A 11 -18.91 3.35 -2.73
C CYS A 11 -18.87 2.48 -1.45
N VAL A 12 -19.99 1.84 -1.11
CA VAL A 12 -20.08 0.95 0.06
C VAL A 12 -19.20 -0.29 -0.13
N PHE A 13 -19.11 -0.85 -1.34
CA PHE A 13 -18.20 -1.94 -1.66
C PHE A 13 -16.74 -1.54 -1.45
N LEU A 14 -16.32 -0.38 -1.95
CA LEU A 14 -14.95 0.13 -1.76
C LEU A 14 -14.64 0.39 -0.29
N PHE A 15 -15.61 0.88 0.48
CA PHE A 15 -15.49 1.04 1.92
C PHE A 15 -15.14 -0.30 2.57
N PHE A 16 -15.96 -1.33 2.41
CA PHE A 16 -15.74 -2.62 3.06
C PHE A 16 -14.57 -3.41 2.47
N SER A 17 -14.27 -3.32 1.18
CA SER A 17 -13.10 -3.97 0.61
C SER A 17 -11.77 -3.39 1.16
N ASN A 18 -11.71 -2.07 1.35
CA ASN A 18 -10.55 -1.45 2.02
C ASN A 18 -10.54 -1.71 3.54
N SER A 19 -11.70 -1.94 4.16
CA SER A 19 -11.79 -2.42 5.54
C SER A 19 -11.10 -3.78 5.73
N ILE A 20 -11.22 -4.70 4.77
CA ILE A 20 -10.48 -5.98 4.79
C ILE A 20 -8.96 -5.70 4.76
N ILE A 21 -8.52 -4.80 3.87
CA ILE A 21 -7.10 -4.42 3.77
C ILE A 21 -6.58 -3.84 5.09
N THR A 22 -7.40 -3.01 5.77
CA THR A 22 -7.06 -2.45 7.08
C THR A 22 -6.78 -3.56 8.10
N LEU A 23 -7.64 -4.57 8.20
CA LEU A 23 -7.46 -5.65 9.17
C LEU A 23 -6.16 -6.43 8.92
N VAL A 24 -5.83 -6.64 7.65
CA VAL A 24 -4.63 -7.38 7.27
C VAL A 24 -3.35 -6.55 7.52
N ILE A 25 -3.35 -5.27 7.19
CA ILE A 25 -2.16 -4.43 7.37
C ILE A 25 -1.97 -4.07 8.85
N SER A 26 -3.05 -3.67 9.54
CA SER A 26 -2.94 -3.07 10.86
C SER A 26 -2.86 -4.10 12.00
N TYR A 27 -3.55 -5.23 11.86
CA TYR A 27 -3.77 -6.14 13.00
C TYR A 27 -3.27 -7.57 12.77
N LEU A 28 -3.13 -8.03 11.52
CA LEU A 28 -2.70 -9.40 11.27
C LEU A 28 -1.25 -9.68 11.72
N PRO A 29 -0.28 -8.75 11.60
CA PRO A 29 1.06 -8.94 12.16
C PRO A 29 1.04 -9.16 13.68
N ILE A 30 0.27 -8.34 14.41
CA ILE A 30 0.13 -8.43 15.86
C ILE A 30 -0.60 -9.72 16.28
N TYR A 31 -1.59 -10.15 15.50
CA TYR A 31 -2.27 -11.42 15.72
C TYR A 31 -1.31 -12.63 15.64
N PHE A 32 -0.34 -12.59 14.70
CA PHE A 32 0.67 -13.64 14.62
C PHE A 32 1.71 -13.53 15.73
N GLU A 33 2.05 -12.33 16.17
CA GLU A 33 2.90 -12.10 17.34
C GLU A 33 2.26 -12.68 18.61
N ASP A 34 0.96 -12.44 18.84
CA ASP A 34 0.17 -13.01 19.94
C ASP A 34 0.10 -14.55 19.88
N LYS A 35 0.11 -15.13 18.67
CA LYS A 35 0.25 -16.59 18.46
C LYS A 35 1.66 -17.12 18.75
N GLY A 36 2.64 -16.27 19.02
CA GLY A 36 4.01 -16.65 19.35
C GLY A 36 4.94 -16.81 18.17
N PHE A 37 4.56 -16.32 16.97
CA PHE A 37 5.47 -16.27 15.81
C PHE A 37 6.50 -15.17 16.00
N THR A 38 7.73 -15.45 15.59
CA THR A 38 8.83 -14.48 15.60
C THR A 38 8.61 -13.39 14.54
N GLY A 39 9.23 -12.22 14.71
CA GLY A 39 9.18 -11.15 13.70
C GLY A 39 9.70 -11.61 12.33
N SER A 40 10.72 -12.50 12.31
CA SER A 40 11.24 -13.11 11.07
C SER A 40 10.21 -13.98 10.37
N GLU A 41 9.48 -14.81 11.12
CA GLU A 41 8.40 -15.65 10.58
C GLU A 41 7.24 -14.78 10.08
N ILE A 42 6.85 -13.75 10.84
CA ILE A 42 5.83 -12.78 10.44
C ILE A 42 6.27 -12.03 9.18
N GLY A 43 7.52 -11.56 9.14
CA GLY A 43 8.09 -10.90 7.96
C GLY A 43 8.08 -11.79 6.73
N PHE A 44 8.38 -13.07 6.87
CA PHE A 44 8.30 -14.04 5.78
C PHE A 44 6.86 -14.22 5.28
N LEU A 45 5.89 -14.37 6.18
CA LEU A 45 4.47 -14.46 5.82
C LEU A 45 4.01 -13.20 5.09
N LEU A 46 4.34 -12.01 5.60
CA LEU A 46 3.96 -10.75 4.98
C LEU A 46 4.62 -10.51 3.62
N ALA A 47 5.83 -11.05 3.37
CA ALA A 47 6.50 -11.00 2.08
C ALA A 47 5.77 -11.80 1.00
N ILE A 48 5.01 -12.83 1.37
CA ILE A 48 4.20 -13.64 0.45
C ILE A 48 3.16 -12.75 -0.26
N GLY A 49 2.58 -11.77 0.43
CA GLY A 49 1.55 -10.90 -0.13
C GLY A 49 1.98 -10.17 -1.40
N PRO A 50 2.98 -9.28 -1.34
CA PRO A 50 3.50 -8.60 -2.52
C PRO A 50 4.07 -9.57 -3.56
N PHE A 51 4.72 -10.68 -3.15
CA PHE A 51 5.23 -11.68 -4.07
C PHE A 51 4.11 -12.33 -4.89
N ILE A 52 3.09 -12.85 -4.25
CA ILE A 52 1.92 -13.44 -4.93
C ILE A 52 1.18 -12.38 -5.75
N GLY A 53 1.09 -11.15 -5.26
CA GLY A 53 0.45 -10.02 -5.93
C GLY A 53 1.01 -9.73 -7.32
N LEU A 54 2.32 -9.93 -7.53
CA LEU A 54 2.97 -9.75 -8.83
C LEU A 54 2.39 -10.67 -9.92
N PHE A 55 1.94 -11.86 -9.55
CA PHE A 55 1.38 -12.84 -10.47
C PHE A 55 -0.14 -12.85 -10.47
N SER A 56 -0.76 -12.71 -9.30
CA SER A 56 -2.21 -12.85 -9.15
C SER A 56 -2.98 -11.64 -9.70
N GLN A 57 -2.47 -10.41 -9.59
CA GLN A 57 -3.15 -9.23 -10.15
C GLN A 57 -3.30 -9.32 -11.68
N PRO A 58 -2.25 -9.62 -12.48
CA PRO A 58 -2.40 -9.85 -13.91
C PRO A 58 -3.30 -11.04 -14.23
N LEU A 59 -3.23 -12.13 -13.44
CA LEU A 59 -4.06 -13.32 -13.63
C LEU A 59 -5.55 -12.97 -13.51
N TRP A 60 -5.94 -12.29 -12.42
CA TRP A 60 -7.34 -11.91 -12.20
C TRP A 60 -7.80 -10.80 -13.15
N GLY A 61 -6.90 -9.90 -13.56
CA GLY A 61 -7.15 -8.95 -14.63
C GLY A 61 -7.50 -9.67 -15.94
N TYR A 62 -6.63 -10.60 -16.38
CA TYR A 62 -6.88 -11.43 -17.57
C TYR A 62 -8.19 -12.23 -17.48
N TYR A 63 -8.46 -12.84 -16.33
CA TYR A 63 -9.71 -13.57 -16.10
C TYR A 63 -10.93 -12.65 -16.24
N SER A 64 -10.90 -11.48 -15.62
CA SER A 64 -11.95 -10.46 -15.71
C SER A 64 -12.19 -10.02 -17.17
N ASP A 65 -11.10 -9.81 -17.92
CA ASP A 65 -11.18 -9.39 -19.33
C ASP A 65 -11.71 -10.49 -20.24
N LYS A 66 -11.21 -11.72 -20.06
CA LYS A 66 -11.64 -12.90 -20.84
C LYS A 66 -13.14 -13.19 -20.68
N TYR A 67 -13.66 -13.09 -19.47
CA TYR A 67 -15.09 -13.37 -19.18
C TYR A 67 -15.95 -12.10 -19.20
N LYS A 68 -15.35 -10.95 -19.55
CA LYS A 68 -16.02 -9.64 -19.66
C LYS A 68 -16.86 -9.26 -18.43
N THR A 69 -16.33 -9.58 -17.22
CA THR A 69 -17.04 -9.33 -15.96
C THR A 69 -16.07 -9.03 -14.82
N VAL A 70 -16.10 -7.82 -14.30
CA VAL A 70 -15.34 -7.42 -13.10
C VAL A 70 -16.07 -7.92 -11.85
N LYS A 71 -17.40 -7.77 -11.81
CA LYS A 71 -18.24 -8.15 -10.66
C LYS A 71 -18.09 -9.63 -10.28
N LYS A 72 -18.24 -10.54 -11.24
CA LYS A 72 -18.16 -11.99 -10.96
C LYS A 72 -16.77 -12.39 -10.50
N THR A 73 -15.72 -11.77 -11.07
CA THR A 73 -14.32 -11.97 -10.66
C THR A 73 -14.10 -11.52 -9.23
N LEU A 74 -14.61 -10.34 -8.84
CA LEU A 74 -14.53 -9.84 -7.46
C LEU A 74 -15.24 -10.77 -6.47
N ILE A 75 -16.44 -11.25 -6.81
CA ILE A 75 -17.18 -12.19 -5.95
C ILE A 75 -16.42 -13.51 -5.80
N LEU A 76 -15.86 -14.05 -6.89
CA LEU A 76 -15.02 -15.26 -6.84
C LEU A 76 -13.80 -15.07 -5.94
N CYS A 77 -13.11 -13.93 -6.06
CA CYS A 77 -11.97 -13.59 -5.20
C CYS A 77 -12.39 -13.45 -3.73
N LEU A 78 -13.53 -12.83 -3.44
CA LEU A 78 -14.03 -12.70 -2.06
C LEU A 78 -14.42 -14.05 -1.45
N ILE A 79 -15.01 -14.95 -2.23
CA ILE A 79 -15.33 -16.32 -1.76
C ILE A 79 -14.04 -17.10 -1.50
N GLY A 80 -13.06 -17.02 -2.41
CA GLY A 80 -11.74 -17.64 -2.21
C GLY A 80 -11.01 -17.07 -1.00
N LEU A 81 -11.10 -15.76 -0.78
CA LEU A 81 -10.57 -15.10 0.40
C LEU A 81 -11.26 -15.60 1.68
N LEU A 82 -12.58 -15.71 1.70
CA LEU A 82 -13.33 -16.22 2.84
C LEU A 82 -12.90 -17.66 3.18
N ILE A 83 -12.82 -18.53 2.19
CA ILE A 83 -12.42 -19.94 2.39
C ILE A 83 -10.97 -20.00 2.92
N SER A 84 -10.03 -19.29 2.29
CA SER A 84 -8.63 -19.29 2.74
C SER A 84 -8.46 -18.68 4.13
N SER A 85 -9.25 -17.67 4.49
CA SER A 85 -9.20 -17.08 5.83
C SER A 85 -9.75 -18.00 6.92
N ILE A 86 -10.71 -18.87 6.63
CA ILE A 86 -11.15 -19.89 7.59
C ILE A 86 -9.96 -20.80 7.98
N PHE A 87 -9.20 -21.26 6.99
CA PHE A 87 -8.01 -22.07 7.26
C PHE A 87 -6.91 -21.25 7.98
N LEU A 88 -6.69 -20.00 7.56
CA LEU A 88 -5.67 -19.12 8.13
C LEU A 88 -5.84 -18.92 9.64
N PHE A 89 -7.04 -18.64 10.09
CA PHE A 89 -7.31 -18.42 11.52
C PHE A 89 -7.35 -19.70 12.37
N ASN A 90 -7.44 -20.89 11.74
CA ASN A 90 -7.45 -22.18 12.43
C ASN A 90 -6.12 -22.95 12.36
N MET A 91 -5.08 -22.40 11.70
CA MET A 91 -3.77 -23.03 11.60
C MET A 91 -2.77 -22.38 12.55
N ASP A 92 -1.94 -23.24 13.18
CA ASP A 92 -0.88 -22.80 14.10
C ASP A 92 0.52 -23.19 13.59
N ALA A 93 0.62 -24.15 12.66
CA ALA A 93 1.91 -24.55 12.13
C ALA A 93 2.39 -23.58 11.03
N PHE A 94 3.61 -23.05 11.18
CA PHE A 94 4.22 -22.09 10.25
C PHE A 94 4.17 -22.55 8.79
N THR A 95 4.57 -23.80 8.52
CA THR A 95 4.57 -24.35 7.16
C THR A 95 3.18 -24.35 6.52
N SER A 96 2.14 -24.67 7.30
CA SER A 96 0.76 -24.63 6.82
C SER A 96 0.30 -23.20 6.56
N LEU A 97 0.70 -22.26 7.43
CA LEU A 97 0.42 -20.84 7.23
C LEU A 97 1.07 -20.29 5.97
N VAL A 98 2.29 -20.66 5.65
CA VAL A 98 2.96 -20.24 4.39
C VAL A 98 2.13 -20.62 3.17
N ILE A 99 1.62 -21.85 3.13
CA ILE A 99 0.81 -22.34 2.01
C ILE A 99 -0.52 -21.59 1.94
N ILE A 100 -1.21 -21.48 3.09
CA ILE A 100 -2.54 -20.84 3.10
C ILE A 100 -2.44 -19.34 2.85
N PHE A 101 -1.35 -18.67 3.28
CA PHE A 101 -1.08 -17.27 2.97
C PHE A 101 -0.94 -17.01 1.48
N ALA A 102 -0.29 -17.93 0.74
CA ALA A 102 -0.21 -17.83 -0.71
C ALA A 102 -1.59 -17.86 -1.35
N PHE A 103 -2.48 -18.77 -0.92
CA PHE A 103 -3.87 -18.79 -1.38
C PHE A 103 -4.66 -17.56 -0.93
N PHE A 104 -4.49 -17.12 0.30
CA PHE A 104 -5.13 -15.92 0.84
C PHE A 104 -4.79 -14.70 -0.02
N PHE A 105 -3.50 -14.45 -0.28
CA PHE A 105 -3.07 -13.32 -1.10
C PHE A 105 -3.34 -13.51 -2.59
N LEU A 106 -3.45 -14.75 -3.10
CA LEU A 106 -3.90 -15.00 -4.47
C LEU A 106 -5.25 -14.32 -4.73
N PHE A 107 -6.16 -14.39 -3.77
CA PHE A 107 -7.50 -13.80 -3.89
C PHE A 107 -7.53 -12.35 -3.41
N MET A 108 -6.87 -12.03 -2.30
CA MET A 108 -6.91 -10.70 -1.70
C MET A 108 -6.30 -9.61 -2.60
N SER A 109 -5.17 -9.90 -3.25
CA SER A 109 -4.44 -8.90 -4.06
C SER A 109 -5.23 -8.40 -5.27
N ALA A 110 -6.23 -9.15 -5.73
CA ALA A 110 -7.11 -8.75 -6.82
C ALA A 110 -8.12 -7.65 -6.43
N LEU A 111 -8.50 -7.57 -5.15
CA LEU A 111 -9.61 -6.72 -4.69
C LEU A 111 -9.34 -5.23 -4.95
N GLY A 112 -8.14 -4.75 -4.64
CA GLY A 112 -7.75 -3.36 -4.86
C GLY A 112 -7.79 -2.98 -6.33
N GLY A 113 -7.08 -3.70 -7.19
CA GLY A 113 -6.96 -3.40 -8.62
C GLY A 113 -8.28 -3.53 -9.37
N LEU A 114 -9.06 -4.59 -9.13
CA LEU A 114 -10.37 -4.77 -9.76
C LEU A 114 -11.39 -3.76 -9.24
N GLY A 115 -11.36 -3.44 -7.94
CA GLY A 115 -12.21 -2.43 -7.33
C GLY A 115 -11.96 -1.04 -7.92
N ASP A 116 -10.70 -0.64 -8.04
CA ASP A 116 -10.30 0.64 -8.63
C ASP A 116 -10.64 0.70 -10.14
N ASN A 117 -10.51 -0.42 -10.88
CA ASN A 117 -10.95 -0.51 -12.28
C ASN A 117 -12.46 -0.28 -12.40
N LEU A 118 -13.26 -0.93 -11.55
CA LEU A 118 -14.72 -0.75 -11.53
C LEU A 118 -15.08 0.71 -11.18
N ALA A 119 -14.39 1.30 -10.19
CA ALA A 119 -14.58 2.69 -9.79
C ALA A 119 -14.24 3.67 -10.92
N LYS A 120 -13.13 3.45 -11.63
CA LYS A 120 -12.72 4.29 -12.78
C LYS A 120 -13.74 4.24 -13.91
N LYS A 121 -14.21 3.05 -14.27
CA LYS A 121 -15.22 2.88 -15.33
C LYS A 121 -16.56 3.51 -14.95
N THR A 122 -17.00 3.31 -13.69
CA THR A 122 -18.22 3.93 -13.19
C THR A 122 -18.12 5.45 -13.17
N SER A 123 -16.95 5.99 -12.78
CA SER A 123 -16.63 7.42 -12.84
C SER A 123 -16.80 7.98 -14.26
N MET A 124 -16.19 7.33 -15.24
CA MET A 124 -16.27 7.76 -16.65
C MET A 124 -17.72 7.70 -17.20
N ASN A 125 -18.42 6.61 -16.93
CA ASN A 125 -19.79 6.40 -17.45
C ASN A 125 -20.82 7.37 -16.84
N ASN A 126 -20.58 7.86 -15.62
CA ASN A 126 -21.51 8.75 -14.92
C ASN A 126 -21.01 10.19 -14.81
N HIS A 127 -19.89 10.55 -15.45
CA HIS A 127 -19.27 11.87 -15.37
C HIS A 127 -19.02 12.38 -13.94
N ILE A 128 -18.66 11.47 -13.03
CA ILE A 128 -18.34 11.77 -11.62
C ILE A 128 -16.82 11.69 -11.47
N PRO A 129 -16.17 12.64 -10.79
CA PRO A 129 -14.73 12.54 -10.52
C PRO A 129 -14.36 11.23 -9.82
N PHE A 130 -13.36 10.51 -10.33
CA PHE A 130 -12.89 9.23 -9.76
C PHE A 130 -12.60 9.34 -8.25
N GLY A 131 -11.96 10.44 -7.83
CA GLY A 131 -11.64 10.68 -6.42
C GLY A 131 -12.86 10.66 -5.48
N LYS A 132 -14.04 11.12 -5.95
CA LYS A 132 -15.29 11.08 -5.15
C LYS A 132 -15.79 9.66 -4.88
N ILE A 133 -15.48 8.71 -5.76
CA ILE A 133 -15.82 7.30 -5.59
C ILE A 133 -14.71 6.64 -4.74
N ARG A 134 -13.44 6.86 -5.10
CA ARG A 134 -12.29 6.22 -4.46
C ARG A 134 -12.09 6.61 -2.99
N MET A 135 -12.46 7.84 -2.61
CA MET A 135 -12.37 8.30 -1.21
C MET A 135 -13.10 7.41 -0.21
N TRP A 136 -14.15 6.70 -0.63
CA TRP A 136 -14.88 5.77 0.24
C TRP A 136 -14.01 4.60 0.72
N GLY A 137 -13.03 4.18 -0.11
CA GLY A 137 -12.02 3.21 0.33
C GLY A 137 -11.14 3.75 1.46
N SER A 138 -10.67 5.00 1.36
CA SER A 138 -9.88 5.63 2.43
C SER A 138 -10.69 5.82 3.71
N LEU A 139 -11.98 6.20 3.58
CA LEU A 139 -12.90 6.26 4.72
C LEU A 139 -13.10 4.87 5.35
N GLY A 140 -13.26 3.83 4.53
CA GLY A 140 -13.35 2.44 5.00
C GLY A 140 -12.12 2.04 5.80
N PHE A 141 -10.93 2.33 5.29
CA PHE A 141 -9.68 2.08 5.98
C PHE A 141 -9.64 2.81 7.34
N ALA A 142 -9.84 4.11 7.34
CA ALA A 142 -9.74 4.94 8.54
C ALA A 142 -10.79 4.59 9.61
N CYS A 143 -12.06 4.43 9.22
CA CYS A 143 -13.12 4.07 10.17
C CYS A 143 -12.91 2.68 10.75
N THR A 144 -12.51 1.71 9.91
CA THR A 144 -12.29 0.32 10.36
C THR A 144 -11.10 0.23 11.29
N SER A 145 -10.01 0.97 11.05
CA SER A 145 -8.87 0.99 11.97
C SER A 145 -9.28 1.42 13.37
N LEU A 146 -10.07 2.51 13.50
CA LEU A 146 -10.56 2.98 14.80
C LEU A 146 -11.52 2.00 15.47
N ILE A 147 -12.54 1.55 14.72
CA ILE A 147 -13.61 0.72 15.26
C ILE A 147 -13.05 -0.63 15.70
N THR A 148 -12.26 -1.27 14.83
CA THR A 148 -11.66 -2.57 15.13
C THR A 148 -10.63 -2.46 16.24
N GLY A 149 -9.77 -1.43 16.24
CA GLY A 149 -8.82 -1.21 17.32
C GLY A 149 -9.51 -1.09 18.67
N LYS A 150 -10.59 -0.31 18.74
CA LYS A 150 -11.39 -0.20 19.99
C LYS A 150 -12.06 -1.51 20.38
N ILE A 151 -12.56 -2.30 19.44
CA ILE A 151 -13.16 -3.60 19.73
C ILE A 151 -12.06 -4.55 20.24
N LEU A 152 -10.94 -4.66 19.55
CA LEU A 152 -9.85 -5.58 19.92
C LEU A 152 -9.19 -5.20 21.24
N SER A 153 -9.07 -3.92 21.58
CA SER A 153 -8.57 -3.50 22.91
C SER A 153 -9.47 -3.94 24.08
N ILE A 154 -10.73 -4.33 23.82
CA ILE A 154 -11.66 -4.83 24.84
C ILE A 154 -11.71 -6.36 24.86
N ILE A 155 -11.74 -6.99 23.68
CA ILE A 155 -11.93 -8.46 23.57
C ILE A 155 -10.61 -9.21 23.39
N GLY A 156 -9.52 -8.54 23.01
CA GLY A 156 -8.20 -9.12 22.71
C GLY A 156 -7.97 -9.40 21.21
N ILE A 157 -6.71 -9.32 20.79
CA ILE A 157 -6.29 -9.52 19.39
C ILE A 157 -6.57 -10.95 18.89
N GLN A 158 -6.59 -11.95 19.75
CA GLN A 158 -6.92 -13.32 19.40
C GLN A 158 -8.29 -13.47 18.75
N TYR A 159 -9.20 -12.51 18.95
CA TYR A 159 -10.53 -12.48 18.34
C TYR A 159 -10.60 -11.70 17.03
N LEU A 160 -9.46 -11.38 16.39
CA LEU A 160 -9.39 -10.68 15.11
C LEU A 160 -10.23 -11.33 14.01
N TYR A 161 -10.37 -12.67 14.03
CA TYR A 161 -11.20 -13.41 13.08
C TYR A 161 -12.66 -12.95 13.07
N PHE A 162 -13.19 -12.48 14.19
CA PHE A 162 -14.60 -12.10 14.33
C PHE A 162 -14.94 -10.86 13.47
N PRO A 163 -14.31 -9.68 13.66
CA PRO A 163 -14.54 -8.53 12.76
C PRO A 163 -14.14 -8.84 11.32
N PHE A 164 -13.11 -9.67 11.10
CA PHE A 164 -12.67 -10.05 9.76
C PHE A 164 -13.79 -10.77 8.98
N PHE A 165 -14.39 -11.82 9.53
CA PHE A 165 -15.46 -12.55 8.87
C PHE A 165 -16.72 -11.73 8.66
N ILE A 166 -17.07 -10.86 9.61
CA ILE A 166 -18.21 -9.93 9.46
C ILE A 166 -17.98 -9.02 8.25
N ILE A 167 -16.80 -8.38 8.14
CA ILE A 167 -16.49 -7.44 7.07
C ILE A 167 -16.43 -8.18 5.72
N VAL A 168 -15.81 -9.35 5.63
CA VAL A 168 -15.78 -10.15 4.41
C VAL A 168 -17.18 -10.54 3.97
N ALA A 169 -18.04 -11.02 4.88
CA ALA A 169 -19.42 -11.38 4.59
C ALA A 169 -20.23 -10.17 4.07
N MET A 170 -20.08 -9.01 4.71
CA MET A 170 -20.71 -7.76 4.25
C MET A 170 -20.21 -7.37 2.86
N THR A 171 -18.91 -7.48 2.60
CA THR A 171 -18.32 -7.17 1.30
C THR A 171 -18.87 -8.08 0.20
N ILE A 172 -19.04 -9.39 0.49
CA ILE A 172 -19.66 -10.36 -0.44
C ILE A 172 -21.09 -9.98 -0.72
N MET A 173 -21.90 -9.69 0.31
CA MET A 173 -23.32 -9.31 0.15
C MET A 173 -23.45 -8.06 -0.73
N ILE A 174 -22.63 -7.05 -0.50
CA ILE A 174 -22.62 -5.83 -1.30
C ILE A 174 -22.10 -6.11 -2.71
N GLY A 175 -21.13 -7.00 -2.86
CA GLY A 175 -20.60 -7.45 -4.13
C GLY A 175 -21.69 -7.99 -5.08
N PHE A 176 -22.67 -8.70 -4.55
CA PHE A 176 -23.83 -9.16 -5.33
C PHE A 176 -24.74 -8.04 -5.83
N LEU A 177 -24.74 -6.88 -5.17
CA LEU A 177 -25.52 -5.70 -5.54
C LEU A 177 -24.81 -4.78 -6.55
N LEU A 178 -23.52 -5.01 -6.83
CA LEU A 178 -22.77 -4.22 -7.81
C LEU A 178 -23.33 -4.37 -9.22
N ASN A 179 -23.26 -3.31 -10.00
CA ASN A 179 -23.43 -3.38 -11.44
C ASN A 179 -22.09 -3.70 -12.09
N ASP A 180 -22.10 -4.55 -13.10
CA ASP A 180 -20.89 -4.86 -13.86
C ASP A 180 -20.52 -3.72 -14.79
N ALA A 181 -19.24 -3.62 -15.14
CA ALA A 181 -18.74 -2.62 -16.08
C ALA A 181 -18.16 -3.29 -17.32
N SER A 182 -18.40 -2.70 -18.48
CA SER A 182 -17.84 -3.17 -19.76
C SER A 182 -16.31 -3.19 -19.70
N VAL A 183 -15.70 -4.27 -20.19
CA VAL A 183 -14.25 -4.46 -20.17
C VAL A 183 -13.60 -3.84 -21.40
N SER A 184 -12.41 -3.24 -21.24
CA SER A 184 -11.63 -2.62 -22.32
C SER A 184 -10.78 -3.65 -23.06
N ASP A 185 -10.70 -3.56 -24.40
CA ASP A 185 -10.04 -4.53 -25.27
C ASP A 185 -8.52 -4.32 -25.47
N LYS A 186 -7.83 -3.52 -24.65
CA LYS A 186 -6.39 -3.25 -24.88
C LYS A 186 -5.50 -3.97 -23.86
N PRO A 187 -4.81 -5.05 -24.25
CA PRO A 187 -3.77 -5.66 -23.40
C PRO A 187 -2.50 -4.83 -23.36
N ILE A 188 -1.83 -4.84 -22.21
CA ILE A 188 -0.54 -4.17 -21.99
C ILE A 188 0.56 -5.00 -22.66
N ALA A 189 1.40 -4.38 -23.50
CA ALA A 189 2.48 -5.07 -24.20
C ALA A 189 3.74 -5.19 -23.31
N PHE A 190 4.09 -6.40 -22.90
CA PHE A 190 5.29 -6.71 -22.12
C PHE A 190 6.62 -6.27 -22.80
N LYS A 191 6.66 -6.15 -24.12
CA LYS A 191 7.83 -5.69 -24.88
C LYS A 191 8.30 -4.30 -24.53
N ASP A 192 7.40 -3.43 -24.09
CA ASP A 192 7.72 -2.02 -23.79
C ASP A 192 8.36 -1.86 -22.40
N ALA A 193 8.06 -2.76 -21.47
CA ALA A 193 8.73 -2.81 -20.17
C ALA A 193 10.23 -3.08 -20.29
N ALA A 194 10.65 -3.94 -21.24
CA ALA A 194 12.05 -4.25 -21.49
C ALA A 194 12.84 -3.03 -21.98
N LYS A 195 12.24 -2.12 -22.75
CA LYS A 195 12.91 -0.89 -23.22
C LYS A 195 13.20 0.08 -22.06
N LEU A 196 12.28 0.18 -21.10
CA LEU A 196 12.47 1.01 -19.91
C LEU A 196 13.49 0.41 -18.94
N ALA A 197 13.58 -0.92 -18.87
CA ALA A 197 14.54 -1.64 -18.02
C ALA A 197 16.02 -1.41 -18.38
N VAL A 198 16.32 -0.84 -19.54
CA VAL A 198 17.70 -0.44 -19.92
C VAL A 198 17.97 1.05 -19.79
N ASN A 199 16.98 1.87 -19.44
CA ASN A 199 17.14 3.31 -19.23
C ASN A 199 17.87 3.58 -17.90
N LYS A 200 19.16 3.89 -17.98
CA LYS A 200 20.03 4.11 -16.81
C LYS A 200 19.50 5.21 -15.86
N LYS A 201 18.90 6.28 -16.41
CA LYS A 201 18.33 7.38 -15.60
C LYS A 201 17.13 6.88 -14.79
N LEU A 202 16.23 6.14 -15.42
CA LEU A 202 15.06 5.57 -14.78
C LEU A 202 15.45 4.55 -13.72
N ILE A 203 16.37 3.63 -14.03
CA ILE A 203 16.84 2.60 -13.09
C ILE A 203 17.47 3.25 -11.85
N PHE A 204 18.35 4.24 -12.04
CA PHE A 204 19.00 4.90 -10.92
C PHE A 204 17.99 5.66 -10.04
N PHE A 205 17.04 6.37 -10.65
CA PHE A 205 15.95 7.01 -9.93
C PHE A 205 15.11 6.01 -9.12
N LEU A 206 14.65 4.93 -9.77
CA LEU A 206 13.84 3.90 -9.11
C LEU A 206 14.62 3.17 -8.01
N ALA A 207 15.90 2.89 -8.20
CA ALA A 207 16.75 2.27 -7.19
C ALA A 207 16.90 3.17 -5.95
N THR A 208 17.10 4.47 -6.12
CA THR A 208 17.20 5.40 -4.99
C THR A 208 15.87 5.60 -4.27
N VAL A 209 14.76 5.67 -5.00
CA VAL A 209 13.41 5.74 -4.42
C VAL A 209 13.08 4.43 -3.68
N MET A 210 13.55 3.27 -4.17
CA MET A 210 13.34 1.98 -3.52
C MET A 210 13.89 1.94 -2.09
N PHE A 211 15.02 2.58 -1.78
CA PHE A 211 15.52 2.70 -0.40
C PHE A 211 14.47 3.36 0.51
N ILE A 212 13.83 4.43 0.04
CA ILE A 212 12.81 5.15 0.82
C ILE A 212 11.53 4.33 0.91
N THR A 213 11.05 3.77 -0.19
CA THR A 213 9.80 3.00 -0.21
C THR A 213 9.91 1.68 0.55
N THR A 214 11.10 1.07 0.62
CA THR A 214 11.34 -0.10 1.46
C THR A 214 11.10 0.23 2.94
N THR A 215 11.62 1.37 3.43
CA THR A 215 11.38 1.77 4.83
C THR A 215 9.89 2.04 5.10
N HIS A 216 9.19 2.63 4.14
CA HIS A 216 7.74 2.82 4.26
C HIS A 216 6.99 1.49 4.39
N ARG A 217 7.30 0.50 3.53
CA ARG A 217 6.68 -0.83 3.58
C ARG A 217 7.04 -1.60 4.86
N THR A 218 8.29 -1.44 5.34
CA THR A 218 8.70 -1.99 6.64
C THR A 218 7.85 -1.41 7.76
N ASN A 219 7.67 -0.08 7.79
CA ASN A 219 6.81 0.56 8.78
C ASN A 219 5.36 0.05 8.72
N ASP A 220 4.78 -0.08 7.52
CA ASP A 220 3.40 -0.57 7.37
C ASP A 220 3.22 -1.96 7.98
N ASN A 221 4.23 -2.81 7.88
CA ASN A 221 4.19 -4.17 8.39
C ASN A 221 4.43 -4.27 9.92
N PHE A 222 5.28 -3.41 10.48
CA PHE A 222 5.81 -3.60 11.85
C PHE A 222 5.50 -2.48 12.83
N ILE A 223 4.85 -1.38 12.42
CA ILE A 223 4.52 -0.29 13.34
C ILE A 223 3.61 -0.76 14.48
N GLY A 224 2.68 -1.68 14.22
CA GLY A 224 1.80 -2.25 15.22
C GLY A 224 2.60 -2.98 16.30
N MET A 225 3.49 -3.89 15.91
CA MET A 225 4.36 -4.65 16.83
C MET A 225 5.26 -3.70 17.63
N TYR A 226 5.88 -2.71 16.98
CA TYR A 226 6.71 -1.73 17.69
C TYR A 226 5.92 -0.92 18.72
N VAL A 227 4.69 -0.55 18.43
CA VAL A 227 3.82 0.15 19.38
C VAL A 227 3.41 -0.76 20.53
N THR A 228 3.15 -2.04 20.28
CA THR A 228 2.87 -3.05 21.32
C THR A 228 4.09 -3.25 22.21
N ASP A 229 5.31 -3.33 21.67
CA ASP A 229 6.57 -3.42 22.44
C ASP A 229 6.75 -2.22 23.38
N LEU A 230 6.30 -1.03 22.98
CA LEU A 230 6.31 0.18 23.81
C LEU A 230 5.16 0.24 24.83
N GLY A 231 4.31 -0.79 24.91
CA GLY A 231 3.18 -0.88 25.82
C GLY A 231 1.88 -0.23 25.31
N GLY A 232 1.77 0.01 23.99
CA GLY A 232 0.52 0.43 23.35
C GLY A 232 -0.46 -0.70 23.14
N ASP A 233 -1.75 -0.39 23.11
CA ASP A 233 -2.84 -1.33 22.84
C ASP A 233 -3.35 -1.26 21.39
N GLU A 234 -4.23 -2.17 21.01
CA GLU A 234 -4.84 -2.21 19.68
C GLU A 234 -5.69 -0.96 19.39
N GLY A 235 -6.24 -0.33 20.43
CA GLY A 235 -6.97 0.94 20.31
C GLY A 235 -6.07 2.07 19.84
N LEU A 236 -4.84 2.16 20.38
CA LEU A 236 -3.85 3.13 19.95
C LEU A 236 -3.38 2.86 18.51
N ILE A 237 -3.19 1.59 18.15
CA ILE A 237 -2.86 1.20 16.77
C ILE A 237 -3.96 1.65 15.80
N GLY A 238 -5.22 1.53 16.18
CA GLY A 238 -6.34 2.07 15.41
C GLY A 238 -6.23 3.58 15.18
N TRP A 239 -5.88 4.35 16.19
CA TRP A 239 -5.64 5.78 16.10
C TRP A 239 -4.44 6.14 15.23
N LEU A 240 -3.34 5.37 15.33
CA LEU A 240 -2.15 5.57 14.50
C LEU A 240 -2.49 5.50 13.01
N TRP A 241 -3.20 4.47 12.59
CA TRP A 241 -3.59 4.30 11.21
C TRP A 241 -4.61 5.36 10.76
N PHE A 242 -5.57 5.69 11.62
CA PHE A 242 -6.53 6.77 11.32
C PHE A 242 -5.83 8.10 11.07
N ILE A 243 -4.93 8.52 11.97
CA ILE A 243 -4.19 9.78 11.85
C ILE A 243 -3.32 9.78 10.59
N GLY A 244 -2.64 8.65 10.31
CA GLY A 244 -1.81 8.49 9.13
C GLY A 244 -2.60 8.69 7.84
N VAL A 245 -3.68 7.94 7.65
CA VAL A 245 -4.54 8.01 6.45
C VAL A 245 -5.26 9.36 6.35
N PHE A 246 -5.67 9.94 7.48
CA PHE A 246 -6.30 11.27 7.49
C PHE A 246 -5.31 12.36 7.05
N SER A 247 -4.06 12.33 7.57
CA SER A 247 -3.01 13.26 7.15
C SER A 247 -2.68 13.12 5.66
N GLU A 248 -2.66 11.89 5.14
CA GLU A 248 -2.47 11.60 3.72
C GLU A 248 -3.59 12.20 2.87
N ALA A 249 -4.84 12.00 3.27
CA ALA A 249 -6.00 12.54 2.56
C ALA A 249 -5.96 14.07 2.49
N LEU A 250 -5.54 14.75 3.57
CA LEU A 250 -5.36 16.20 3.58
C LEU A 250 -4.28 16.64 2.57
N VAL A 251 -3.12 16.00 2.58
CA VAL A 251 -2.02 16.35 1.67
C VAL A 251 -2.42 16.14 0.21
N PHE A 252 -3.13 15.05 -0.13
CA PHE A 252 -3.67 14.83 -1.46
C PHE A 252 -4.70 15.90 -1.85
N ALA A 253 -5.62 16.25 -0.95
CA ALA A 253 -6.64 17.27 -1.22
C ALA A 253 -6.04 18.63 -1.57
N PHE A 254 -4.91 18.99 -0.93
CA PHE A 254 -4.21 20.25 -1.16
C PHE A 254 -3.08 20.15 -2.19
N SER A 255 -2.87 19.02 -2.84
CA SER A 255 -1.75 18.81 -3.77
C SER A 255 -1.69 19.84 -4.90
N ALA A 256 -2.82 20.28 -5.44
CA ALA A 256 -2.87 21.28 -6.51
C ALA A 256 -2.29 22.65 -6.11
N TYR A 257 -2.25 22.97 -4.81
CA TYR A 257 -1.74 24.26 -4.30
C TYR A 257 -0.23 24.28 -4.13
N TRP A 258 0.38 23.21 -3.60
CA TRP A 258 1.81 23.18 -3.30
C TRP A 258 2.64 22.69 -4.48
N PHE A 259 2.07 21.86 -5.37
CA PHE A 259 2.80 21.22 -6.48
C PHE A 259 3.24 22.20 -7.57
N ARG A 260 2.56 23.32 -7.75
CA ARG A 260 2.83 24.31 -8.82
C ARG A 260 4.12 25.12 -8.64
N ARG A 261 4.77 25.08 -7.48
CA ARG A 261 5.86 26.03 -7.14
C ARG A 261 7.28 25.49 -7.35
N PHE A 262 7.47 24.19 -7.38
CA PHE A 262 8.80 23.57 -7.44
C PHE A 262 8.81 22.37 -8.39
N GLN A 263 10.04 22.02 -8.85
CA GLN A 263 10.21 20.82 -9.69
C GLN A 263 9.87 19.54 -8.90
N PRO A 264 9.24 18.54 -9.51
CA PRO A 264 8.83 17.28 -8.85
C PRO A 264 9.97 16.61 -8.08
N LEU A 265 11.17 16.51 -8.66
CA LEU A 265 12.34 15.91 -8.02
C LEU A 265 12.74 16.63 -6.70
N THR A 266 12.44 17.93 -6.55
CA THR A 266 12.68 18.66 -5.29
C THR A 266 11.78 18.14 -4.18
N PHE A 267 10.53 17.86 -4.50
CA PHE A 267 9.57 17.30 -3.55
C PHE A 267 9.89 15.84 -3.19
N VAL A 268 10.38 15.03 -4.14
CA VAL A 268 10.85 13.66 -3.86
C VAL A 268 11.99 13.69 -2.84
N ILE A 269 12.99 14.57 -3.03
CA ILE A 269 14.11 14.75 -2.11
C ILE A 269 13.63 15.26 -0.74
N PHE A 270 12.72 16.23 -0.73
CA PHE A 270 12.15 16.77 0.51
C PHE A 270 11.41 15.67 1.30
N ALA A 271 10.55 14.90 0.64
CA ALA A 271 9.85 13.78 1.26
C ALA A 271 10.83 12.74 1.82
N GLY A 272 11.91 12.44 1.10
CA GLY A 272 12.95 11.52 1.57
C GLY A 272 13.63 11.99 2.86
N PHE A 273 13.94 13.29 3.00
CA PHE A 273 14.43 13.86 4.25
C PHE A 273 13.41 13.72 5.38
N ILE A 274 12.12 14.03 5.12
CA ILE A 274 11.07 13.90 6.15
C ILE A 274 10.93 12.43 6.59
N TYR A 275 11.03 11.46 5.66
CA TYR A 275 11.09 10.03 6.00
C TYR A 275 12.26 9.71 6.93
N SER A 276 13.47 10.17 6.59
CA SER A 276 14.66 9.93 7.41
C SER A 276 14.49 10.49 8.82
N PHE A 277 14.10 11.77 8.95
CA PHE A 277 13.84 12.38 10.25
C PHE A 277 12.75 11.63 11.04
N ARG A 278 11.64 11.30 10.39
CA ARG A 278 10.54 10.57 11.03
C ARG A 278 11.02 9.27 11.64
N TRP A 279 11.77 8.46 10.88
CA TRP A 279 12.27 7.17 11.37
C TRP A 279 13.29 7.33 12.49
N LEU A 280 14.20 8.30 12.40
CA LEU A 280 15.15 8.60 13.47
C LEU A 280 14.44 9.09 14.75
N PHE A 281 13.37 9.86 14.64
CA PHE A 281 12.57 10.22 15.82
C PHE A 281 11.78 9.02 16.37
N MET A 282 11.27 8.14 15.52
CA MET A 282 10.62 6.92 15.98
C MET A 282 11.60 5.98 16.68
N SER A 283 12.88 5.95 16.29
CA SER A 283 13.88 5.08 16.91
C SER A 283 14.21 5.45 18.36
N ILE A 284 14.00 6.71 18.74
CA ILE A 284 14.26 7.21 20.10
C ILE A 284 12.98 7.41 20.92
N ALA A 285 11.83 6.99 20.39
CA ALA A 285 10.56 7.08 21.10
C ALA A 285 10.52 6.09 22.26
N ASP A 286 10.20 6.58 23.45
CA ASP A 286 10.05 5.79 24.67
C ASP A 286 8.59 5.45 24.98
N GLN A 287 7.65 6.17 24.35
CA GLN A 287 6.22 6.00 24.59
C GLN A 287 5.45 5.87 23.27
N PRO A 288 4.44 4.99 23.22
CA PRO A 288 3.66 4.76 22.00
C PRO A 288 2.89 5.99 21.52
N VAL A 289 2.56 6.94 22.41
CA VAL A 289 1.90 8.21 22.08
C VAL A 289 2.79 9.11 21.22
N GLU A 290 4.12 9.07 21.39
CA GLU A 290 5.08 9.84 20.58
C GLU A 290 5.01 9.40 19.12
N ILE A 291 4.90 8.08 18.89
CA ILE A 291 4.70 7.52 17.55
C ILE A 291 3.41 8.02 16.92
N MET A 292 2.33 8.15 17.73
CA MET A 292 1.05 8.68 17.27
C MET A 292 1.19 10.13 16.75
N PHE A 293 1.94 10.99 17.41
CA PHE A 293 2.20 12.35 16.91
C PHE A 293 3.02 12.36 15.62
N LEU A 294 4.00 11.45 15.50
CA LEU A 294 4.80 11.32 14.27
C LEU A 294 3.97 10.83 13.08
N GLN A 295 2.82 10.17 13.30
CA GLN A 295 1.89 9.79 12.22
C GLN A 295 1.27 11.00 11.51
N LEU A 296 1.22 12.18 12.11
CA LEU A 296 0.81 13.40 11.41
C LEU A 296 1.70 13.71 10.19
N THR A 297 2.95 13.29 10.23
CA THR A 297 3.89 13.45 9.10
C THR A 297 3.69 12.42 7.99
N HIS A 298 2.86 11.37 8.20
CA HIS A 298 2.67 10.27 7.24
C HIS A 298 2.21 10.77 5.87
N GLY A 299 1.24 11.68 5.84
CA GLY A 299 0.76 12.26 4.59
C GLY A 299 1.83 13.04 3.84
N ILE A 300 2.67 13.82 4.55
CA ILE A 300 3.79 14.53 3.93
C ILE A 300 4.81 13.53 3.38
N CYS A 301 5.11 12.48 4.12
CA CYS A 301 6.00 11.43 3.65
C CYS A 301 5.46 10.74 2.41
N PHE A 302 4.30 10.10 2.51
CA PHE A 302 3.78 9.22 1.48
C PHE A 302 3.16 9.97 0.30
N ALA A 303 2.20 10.88 0.55
CA ALA A 303 1.47 11.54 -0.54
C ALA A 303 2.38 12.45 -1.37
N VAL A 304 3.30 13.21 -0.71
CA VAL A 304 4.25 14.05 -1.46
C VAL A 304 5.21 13.20 -2.26
N LEU A 305 5.78 12.12 -1.67
CA LEU A 305 6.67 11.21 -2.40
C LEU A 305 5.95 10.62 -3.62
N TYR A 306 4.76 10.05 -3.40
CA TYR A 306 4.00 9.32 -4.41
C TYR A 306 3.65 10.22 -5.61
N VAL A 307 3.00 11.37 -5.37
CA VAL A 307 2.61 12.31 -6.44
C VAL A 307 3.83 12.82 -7.19
N SER A 308 4.88 13.19 -6.45
CA SER A 308 6.08 13.76 -7.07
C SER A 308 6.89 12.74 -7.87
N CYS A 309 6.92 11.48 -7.44
CA CYS A 309 7.52 10.40 -8.22
C CYS A 309 6.76 10.16 -9.53
N LEU A 310 5.41 10.14 -9.49
CA LEU A 310 4.60 9.94 -10.69
C LEU A 310 4.79 11.07 -11.69
N GLU A 311 4.83 12.32 -11.22
CA GLU A 311 5.04 13.48 -12.07
C GLU A 311 6.46 13.51 -12.66
N PHE A 312 7.48 13.21 -11.84
CA PHE A 312 8.85 13.14 -12.33
C PHE A 312 9.04 12.01 -13.36
N LEU A 313 8.37 10.89 -13.17
CA LEU A 313 8.36 9.80 -14.16
C LEU A 313 7.76 10.28 -15.50
N SER A 314 6.71 11.10 -15.46
CA SER A 314 6.12 11.67 -16.68
C SER A 314 7.07 12.62 -17.42
N GLU A 315 8.06 13.21 -16.73
CA GLU A 315 9.11 14.04 -17.38
C GLU A 315 10.22 13.21 -18.05
N ILE A 316 10.54 12.01 -17.50
CA ILE A 316 11.71 11.24 -17.96
C ILE A 316 11.35 10.02 -18.82
N VAL A 317 10.09 9.61 -18.82
CA VAL A 317 9.57 8.49 -19.62
C VAL A 317 8.84 9.02 -20.85
N PRO A 318 9.12 8.53 -22.08
CA PRO A 318 8.39 8.92 -23.29
C PRO A 318 6.88 8.72 -23.16
N ASP A 319 6.09 9.57 -23.82
CA ASP A 319 4.62 9.58 -23.71
C ASP A 319 3.98 8.21 -24.02
N GLU A 320 4.54 7.49 -24.99
CA GLU A 320 4.06 6.16 -25.40
C GLU A 320 4.29 5.09 -24.32
N LEU A 321 5.23 5.32 -23.37
CA LEU A 321 5.65 4.36 -22.34
C LEU A 321 5.26 4.79 -20.92
N GLN A 322 4.53 5.89 -20.73
CA GLN A 322 4.19 6.41 -19.41
C GLN A 322 3.43 5.39 -18.54
N SER A 323 2.46 4.68 -19.12
CA SER A 323 1.74 3.63 -18.41
C SER A 323 2.68 2.52 -17.92
N THR A 324 3.65 2.15 -18.75
CA THR A 324 4.65 1.12 -18.39
C THR A 324 5.61 1.63 -17.31
N GLY A 325 6.03 2.91 -17.40
CA GLY A 325 6.85 3.56 -16.35
C GLY A 325 6.13 3.61 -15.00
N HIS A 326 4.85 3.96 -14.99
CA HIS A 326 3.99 3.93 -13.79
C HIS A 326 3.89 2.53 -13.18
N LEU A 327 3.63 1.51 -14.00
CA LEU A 327 3.54 0.13 -13.53
C LEU A 327 4.87 -0.37 -12.96
N LEU A 328 6.00 0.00 -13.58
CA LEU A 328 7.32 -0.33 -13.08
C LEU A 328 7.60 0.31 -11.71
N PHE A 329 7.25 1.58 -11.56
CA PHE A 329 7.33 2.29 -10.27
C PHE A 329 6.48 1.59 -9.19
N LEU A 330 5.23 1.24 -9.49
CA LEU A 330 4.35 0.55 -8.55
C LEU A 330 4.89 -0.84 -8.18
N SER A 331 5.41 -1.59 -9.16
CA SER A 331 6.02 -2.91 -8.93
C SER A 331 7.26 -2.84 -8.03
N ILE A 332 8.08 -1.79 -8.18
CA ILE A 332 9.25 -1.58 -7.32
C ILE A 332 8.83 -1.07 -5.95
N SER A 333 8.00 -0.01 -5.88
CA SER A 333 7.68 0.67 -4.63
C SER A 333 6.71 -0.11 -3.73
N PHE A 334 5.84 -0.95 -4.30
CA PHE A 334 4.88 -1.75 -3.53
C PHE A 334 5.19 -3.25 -3.58
N GLY A 335 5.68 -3.75 -4.70
CA GLY A 335 6.03 -5.15 -4.86
C GLY A 335 7.40 -5.47 -4.24
N LEU A 336 8.49 -5.07 -4.90
CA LEU A 336 9.85 -5.41 -4.46
C LEU A 336 10.20 -4.80 -3.10
N SER A 337 9.89 -3.51 -2.89
CA SER A 337 10.07 -2.85 -1.59
C SER A 337 9.24 -3.51 -0.48
N GLY A 338 8.05 -4.03 -0.81
CA GLY A 338 7.21 -4.77 0.14
C GLY A 338 7.85 -6.09 0.58
N ILE A 339 8.39 -6.86 -0.38
CA ILE A 339 9.09 -8.12 -0.09
C ILE A 339 10.32 -7.87 0.77
N ILE A 340 11.21 -6.96 0.31
CA ILE A 340 12.44 -6.63 1.02
C ILE A 340 12.13 -6.07 2.40
N GLY A 341 11.17 -5.13 2.49
CA GLY A 341 10.79 -4.48 3.74
C GLY A 341 10.20 -5.45 4.77
N ALA A 342 9.42 -6.43 4.34
CA ALA A 342 8.88 -7.46 5.22
C ALA A 342 9.98 -8.39 5.76
N LEU A 343 10.84 -8.92 4.88
CA LEU A 343 11.94 -9.81 5.27
C LEU A 343 12.99 -9.10 6.15
N PHE A 344 13.43 -7.92 5.71
CA PHE A 344 14.39 -7.10 6.44
C PHE A 344 13.84 -6.66 7.79
N GLY A 345 12.59 -6.16 7.81
CA GLY A 345 11.96 -5.66 9.02
C GLY A 345 11.78 -6.75 10.06
N GLY A 346 11.25 -7.92 9.67
CA GLY A 346 11.07 -9.06 10.58
C GLY A 346 12.39 -9.55 11.18
N PHE A 347 13.41 -9.74 10.34
CA PHE A 347 14.74 -10.14 10.79
C PHE A 347 15.36 -9.12 11.77
N THR A 348 15.25 -7.83 11.43
CA THR A 348 15.84 -6.77 12.27
C THR A 348 15.11 -6.62 13.59
N LEU A 349 13.79 -6.71 13.57
CA LEU A 349 12.96 -6.64 14.78
C LEU A 349 13.32 -7.75 15.76
N ASP A 350 13.44 -9.00 15.29
CA ASP A 350 13.80 -10.15 16.15
C ASP A 350 15.17 -10.04 16.78
N ASN A 351 16.17 -9.59 16.01
CA ASN A 351 17.56 -9.65 16.45
C ASN A 351 18.03 -8.40 17.17
N TYR A 352 17.40 -7.24 16.90
CA TYR A 352 17.88 -5.94 17.37
C TYR A 352 16.79 -5.08 18.01
N GLY A 353 15.51 -5.47 17.90
CA GLY A 353 14.38 -4.72 18.43
C GLY A 353 13.91 -3.54 17.54
N GLY A 354 12.77 -2.96 17.93
CA GLY A 354 12.09 -1.93 17.14
C GLY A 354 12.87 -0.62 17.01
N SER A 355 13.51 -0.18 18.10
CA SER A 355 14.31 1.06 18.10
C SER A 355 15.43 1.02 17.04
N ILE A 356 16.20 -0.07 16.98
CA ILE A 356 17.28 -0.25 16.00
C ILE A 356 16.69 -0.43 14.58
N LEU A 357 15.56 -1.10 14.45
CA LEU A 357 14.87 -1.19 13.16
C LEU A 357 14.60 0.20 12.59
N TYR A 358 13.99 1.09 13.37
CA TYR A 358 13.67 2.45 12.92
C TYR A 358 14.92 3.30 12.70
N GLU A 359 15.97 3.11 13.49
CA GLU A 359 17.26 3.78 13.27
C GLU A 359 17.86 3.40 11.91
N ILE A 360 17.94 2.11 11.59
CA ILE A 360 18.43 1.64 10.29
C ILE A 360 17.54 2.17 9.16
N MET A 361 16.23 2.16 9.33
CA MET A 361 15.28 2.73 8.35
C MET A 361 15.55 4.22 8.11
N GLY A 362 15.88 4.98 9.17
CA GLY A 362 16.27 6.39 9.07
C GLY A 362 17.50 6.60 8.18
N TYR A 363 18.55 5.80 8.39
CA TYR A 363 19.76 5.84 7.55
C TYR A 363 19.51 5.31 6.13
N MET A 364 18.67 4.31 5.95
CA MET A 364 18.28 3.83 4.62
C MET A 364 17.56 4.92 3.82
N ALA A 365 16.59 5.60 4.43
CA ALA A 365 15.88 6.71 3.79
C ALA A 365 16.82 7.86 3.46
N LEU A 366 17.78 8.19 4.36
CA LEU A 366 18.80 9.18 4.13
C LEU A 366 19.71 8.80 2.94
N THR A 367 20.14 7.56 2.87
CA THR A 367 20.96 7.04 1.76
C THR A 367 20.23 7.19 0.42
N GLY A 368 18.96 6.79 0.36
CA GLY A 368 18.11 6.99 -0.84
C GLY A 368 17.99 8.48 -1.21
N THR A 369 17.82 9.35 -0.20
CA THR A 369 17.70 10.81 -0.39
C THR A 369 19.00 11.44 -0.89
N ILE A 370 20.15 11.02 -0.36
CA ILE A 370 21.49 11.45 -0.86
C ILE A 370 21.68 10.96 -2.30
N GLY A 371 21.28 9.72 -2.61
CA GLY A 371 21.29 9.20 -3.98
C GLY A 371 20.47 10.06 -4.94
N LEU A 372 19.28 10.55 -4.52
CA LEU A 372 18.45 11.47 -5.30
C LEU A 372 19.10 12.85 -5.47
N LEU A 373 19.82 13.36 -4.46
CA LEU A 373 20.62 14.60 -4.60
C LEU A 373 21.73 14.45 -5.63
N VAL A 374 22.47 13.34 -5.58
CA VAL A 374 23.51 13.00 -6.55
C VAL A 374 22.90 12.87 -7.96
N PHE A 375 21.75 12.17 -8.08
CA PHE A 375 21.02 12.08 -9.33
C PHE A 375 20.64 13.44 -9.90
N ARG A 376 20.15 14.36 -9.06
CA ARG A 376 19.78 15.73 -9.46
C ARG A 376 20.98 16.52 -10.01
N LEU A 377 22.16 16.38 -9.41
CA LEU A 377 23.38 17.03 -9.86
C LEU A 377 23.75 16.53 -11.27
N PHE A 378 23.77 15.22 -11.50
CA PHE A 378 24.06 14.64 -12.82
C PHE A 378 22.97 14.96 -13.86
N TYR A 379 21.72 14.98 -13.46
CA TYR A 379 20.60 15.29 -14.34
C TYR A 379 20.67 16.74 -14.86
N ARG A 380 20.98 17.72 -13.99
CA ARG A 380 21.16 19.10 -14.36
C ARG A 380 22.38 19.33 -15.27
N LEU A 381 23.51 18.72 -14.98
CA LEU A 381 24.72 18.83 -15.80
C LEU A 381 24.49 18.33 -17.24
N ASN A 382 23.70 17.30 -17.42
CA ASN A 382 23.37 16.78 -18.74
C ASN A 382 22.39 17.69 -19.51
N GLN A 383 21.44 18.35 -18.85
CA GLN A 383 20.55 19.33 -19.49
C GLN A 383 21.33 20.55 -19.98
N HIS A 384 22.29 21.06 -19.20
CA HIS A 384 23.14 22.17 -19.64
C HIS A 384 24.04 21.81 -20.82
N LYS A 385 24.58 20.58 -20.91
CA LYS A 385 25.37 20.13 -22.05
C LYS A 385 24.56 20.05 -23.36
N HIS A 386 23.29 19.65 -23.29
CA HIS A 386 22.42 19.61 -24.47
C HIS A 386 22.00 21.02 -24.93
N ALA A 387 21.80 21.96 -24.02
CA ALA A 387 21.49 23.35 -24.33
C ALA A 387 22.69 24.14 -24.91
N TYR A 388 23.93 23.71 -24.69
CA TYR A 388 25.13 24.33 -25.29
C TYR A 388 25.50 23.76 -26.66
N ASN A 389 24.98 22.56 -26.99
CA ASN A 389 25.27 21.87 -28.27
C ASN A 389 24.11 21.96 -29.30
N SER A 390 23.03 22.62 -28.95
CA SER A 390 21.90 23.01 -29.79
C SER A 390 21.97 24.51 -30.16
#